data_10545989616c4b9ae10e56263100afee
#
_entry.id   10545989616c4b9ae10e56263100afee
#
_cell.length_a   1.000
_cell.length_b   1.000
_cell.length_c   1.000
_cell.angle_alpha   90.00
_cell.angle_beta   90.00
_cell.angle_gamma   90.00
#
_symmetry.space_group_name_H-M   'P 1'
#
loop_
_entity.id
_entity.type
_entity.pdbx_description
1 polymer ?
#
loop_
_entity_poly.entity_id
_entity_poly.type
_entity_poly.pdbx_seq_one_letter_code
_entity_poly.pdbx_strand_id
1 'polypeptide(L)'
;MTVTFTKQDLRRLIVPLVIEQLLAITVGLADSIMVAQVGEAAMSAVSLVDTVNVLLVNAFAALATGGAVIAGQYLGRRELEKAGHSGQQLLLFMGEVSLLITALFYLGKAFVLGVVFGQVEPDVAAYANTYYLIVEASIPFLAVYSAGAALFRVMGNSGTSMWVSTAMNIINVAGNGILIFGLHRGVEGVAIPTLVSRAFAAAAMVVLLRRKDLPLRVGRFTFRHDRYVVKNILRFGVPNGLESSMFQLGKILLLSTVSVLGTASVAANAIGNTLASFQVVPGMALGLAIVTVVSRCIGAGDYEKARYYTKKLMQSTYLYMAVTIALVLAALPLILKLYHVSPEAERYAREITWMHGIMGAILWPPAFALPQALRAAGDTRFTMIVSTVSMWTMRVGFGILLGRYLGFGVVGIWMAMFVDWTLRIAFFLPRFHGHKWENMGIRD
;
A
#
# COMPACT_ATOMS: atom_id res chain seq x y z
N MET A 1 -1.78 -19.17 -26.29
CA MET A 1 -2.89 -19.77 -25.49
C MET A 1 -3.74 -18.65 -24.93
N THR A 2 -5.07 -18.76 -25.02
CA THR A 2 -5.96 -17.66 -24.61
C THR A 2 -6.31 -17.77 -23.11
N VAL A 3 -5.99 -16.77 -22.32
CA VAL A 3 -6.44 -16.61 -20.93
C VAL A 3 -7.76 -15.86 -20.93
N THR A 4 -8.82 -16.43 -20.36
CA THR A 4 -10.14 -15.79 -20.32
C THR A 4 -10.63 -15.72 -18.89
N PHE A 5 -11.05 -14.52 -18.46
CA PHE A 5 -11.69 -14.30 -17.17
C PHE A 5 -13.18 -14.02 -17.38
N THR A 6 -14.05 -14.77 -16.75
CA THR A 6 -15.49 -14.51 -16.74
C THR A 6 -15.82 -13.30 -15.87
N LYS A 7 -17.03 -12.75 -16.01
CA LYS A 7 -17.51 -11.70 -15.08
C LYS A 7 -17.49 -12.17 -13.62
N GLN A 8 -17.76 -13.45 -13.41
CA GLN A 8 -17.77 -14.06 -12.07
C GLN A 8 -16.35 -14.15 -11.48
N ASP A 9 -15.34 -14.50 -12.30
CA ASP A 9 -13.94 -14.54 -11.86
C ASP A 9 -13.46 -13.14 -11.44
N LEU A 10 -13.76 -12.13 -12.24
CA LEU A 10 -13.42 -10.75 -11.92
C LEU A 10 -14.12 -10.27 -10.65
N ARG A 11 -15.40 -10.59 -10.45
CA ARG A 11 -16.13 -10.24 -9.23
C ARG A 11 -15.55 -10.94 -8.00
N ARG A 12 -15.21 -12.24 -8.09
CA ARG A 12 -14.56 -13.01 -7.03
C ARG A 12 -13.16 -12.48 -6.70
N LEU A 13 -12.50 -11.84 -7.65
CA LEU A 13 -11.22 -11.20 -7.42
C LEU A 13 -11.39 -9.80 -6.78
N ILE A 14 -12.26 -8.96 -7.33
CA ILE A 14 -12.37 -7.53 -6.98
C ILE A 14 -13.05 -7.31 -5.62
N VAL A 15 -14.18 -8.01 -5.35
CA VAL A 15 -14.96 -7.77 -4.13
C VAL A 15 -14.14 -8.02 -2.86
N PRO A 16 -13.41 -9.15 -2.71
CA PRO A 16 -12.57 -9.35 -1.54
C PRO A 16 -11.45 -8.30 -1.42
N LEU A 17 -10.86 -7.83 -2.54
CA LEU A 17 -9.84 -6.80 -2.52
C LEU A 17 -10.38 -5.46 -2.02
N VAL A 18 -11.60 -5.08 -2.42
CA VAL A 18 -12.24 -3.85 -1.91
C VAL A 18 -12.48 -3.97 -0.41
N ILE A 19 -12.98 -5.11 0.06
CA ILE A 19 -13.21 -5.37 1.50
C ILE A 19 -11.88 -5.31 2.26
N GLU A 20 -10.83 -5.95 1.75
CA GLU A 20 -9.48 -5.93 2.35
C GLU A 20 -8.95 -4.50 2.51
N GLN A 21 -9.10 -3.65 1.47
CA GLN A 21 -8.66 -2.25 1.52
C GLN A 21 -9.49 -1.41 2.51
N LEU A 22 -10.82 -1.60 2.54
CA LEU A 22 -11.69 -0.92 3.51
C LEU A 22 -11.33 -1.31 4.95
N LEU A 23 -11.14 -2.61 5.21
CA LEU A 23 -10.74 -3.11 6.52
C LEU A 23 -9.40 -2.51 6.97
N ALA A 24 -8.42 -2.42 6.08
CA ALA A 24 -7.11 -1.85 6.41
C ALA A 24 -7.22 -0.40 6.89
N ILE A 25 -8.04 0.43 6.22
CA ILE A 25 -8.25 1.84 6.62
C ILE A 25 -9.03 1.90 7.95
N THR A 26 -10.11 1.13 8.08
CA THR A 26 -10.98 1.15 9.26
C THR A 26 -10.22 0.69 10.51
N VAL A 27 -9.40 -0.35 10.40
CA VAL A 27 -8.60 -0.84 11.52
C VAL A 27 -7.51 0.16 11.91
N GLY A 28 -6.85 0.79 10.94
CA GLY A 28 -5.90 1.86 11.23
C GLY A 28 -6.51 3.03 12.00
N LEU A 29 -7.76 3.40 11.70
CA LEU A 29 -8.51 4.40 12.48
C LEU A 29 -8.85 3.89 13.89
N ALA A 30 -9.30 2.64 14.02
CA ALA A 30 -9.60 2.04 15.32
C ALA A 30 -8.36 1.97 16.22
N ASP A 31 -7.21 1.56 15.69
CA ASP A 31 -5.94 1.54 16.40
C ASP A 31 -5.55 2.92 16.92
N SER A 32 -5.67 3.96 16.08
CA SER A 32 -5.37 5.34 16.48
C SER A 32 -6.28 5.82 17.62
N ILE A 33 -7.58 5.48 17.59
CA ILE A 33 -8.53 5.82 18.66
C ILE A 33 -8.19 5.07 19.96
N MET A 34 -7.81 3.79 19.87
CA MET A 34 -7.44 2.98 21.04
C MET A 34 -6.15 3.49 21.69
N VAL A 35 -5.15 3.84 20.90
CA VAL A 35 -3.88 4.42 21.39
C VAL A 35 -4.13 5.75 22.11
N ALA A 36 -5.03 6.59 21.61
CA ALA A 36 -5.38 7.86 22.25
C ALA A 36 -5.92 7.69 23.69
N GLN A 37 -6.54 6.54 24.01
CA GLN A 37 -7.01 6.23 25.36
C GLN A 37 -5.88 5.89 26.36
N VAL A 38 -4.69 5.54 25.84
CA VAL A 38 -3.51 5.28 26.69
C VAL A 38 -2.89 6.59 27.19
N GLY A 39 -3.00 7.67 26.40
CA GLY A 39 -2.52 9.01 26.74
C GLY A 39 -1.75 9.67 25.60
N GLU A 40 -1.53 10.99 25.75
CA GLU A 40 -0.89 11.80 24.70
C GLU A 40 0.56 11.39 24.42
N ALA A 41 1.34 11.07 25.45
CA ALA A 41 2.72 10.62 25.29
C ALA A 41 2.80 9.28 24.54
N ALA A 42 1.89 8.35 24.82
CA ALA A 42 1.79 7.07 24.12
C ALA A 42 1.37 7.27 22.65
N MET A 43 0.40 8.13 22.39
CA MET A 43 -0.07 8.45 21.03
C MET A 43 1.06 9.08 20.21
N SER A 44 1.81 10.01 20.79
CA SER A 44 2.96 10.65 20.15
C SER A 44 4.05 9.63 19.82
N ALA A 45 4.38 8.75 20.77
CA ALA A 45 5.38 7.70 20.59
C ALA A 45 5.01 6.72 19.46
N VAL A 46 3.78 6.22 19.46
CA VAL A 46 3.25 5.32 18.41
C VAL A 46 3.28 6.01 17.04
N SER A 47 2.84 7.25 16.96
CA SER A 47 2.82 8.03 15.71
C SER A 47 4.21 8.22 15.10
N LEU A 48 5.24 8.47 15.93
CA LEU A 48 6.63 8.58 15.49
C LEU A 48 7.13 7.26 14.89
N VAL A 49 6.94 6.15 15.60
CA VAL A 49 7.38 4.82 15.14
C VAL A 49 6.61 4.40 13.89
N ASP A 50 5.30 4.64 13.84
CA ASP A 50 4.47 4.29 12.69
C ASP A 50 4.85 5.06 11.43
N THR A 51 5.40 6.27 11.54
CA THR A 51 5.92 7.00 10.39
C THR A 51 7.03 6.21 9.67
N VAL A 52 7.88 5.52 10.41
CA VAL A 52 8.92 4.64 9.85
C VAL A 52 8.32 3.31 9.40
N ASN A 53 7.42 2.73 10.19
CA ASN A 53 6.76 1.46 9.85
C ASN A 53 5.97 1.52 8.56
N VAL A 54 5.26 2.61 8.29
CA VAL A 54 4.50 2.80 7.03
C VAL A 54 5.42 2.74 5.80
N LEU A 55 6.66 3.25 5.89
CA LEU A 55 7.65 3.09 4.83
C LEU A 55 7.94 1.60 4.56
N LEU A 56 8.24 0.83 5.62
CA LEU A 56 8.55 -0.60 5.51
C LEU A 56 7.35 -1.41 5.01
N VAL A 57 6.17 -1.16 5.57
CA VAL A 57 4.92 -1.84 5.16
C VAL A 57 4.67 -1.67 3.67
N ASN A 58 4.75 -0.43 3.16
CA ASN A 58 4.52 -0.13 1.75
C ASN A 58 5.64 -0.70 0.85
N ALA A 59 6.90 -0.63 1.30
CA ALA A 59 8.01 -1.19 0.56
C ALA A 59 7.89 -2.72 0.42
N PHE A 60 7.58 -3.43 1.52
CA PHE A 60 7.38 -4.88 1.48
C PHE A 60 6.14 -5.28 0.67
N ALA A 61 5.02 -4.56 0.78
CA ALA A 61 3.82 -4.82 -0.01
C ALA A 61 4.08 -4.64 -1.52
N ALA A 62 4.83 -3.60 -1.89
CA ALA A 62 5.20 -3.34 -3.28
C ALA A 62 6.22 -4.37 -3.80
N LEU A 63 7.22 -4.73 -3.00
CA LEU A 63 8.21 -5.77 -3.33
C LEU A 63 7.51 -7.13 -3.51
N ALA A 64 6.62 -7.51 -2.59
CA ALA A 64 5.85 -8.74 -2.67
C ALA A 64 4.95 -8.78 -3.92
N THR A 65 4.27 -7.68 -4.23
CA THR A 65 3.42 -7.58 -5.43
C THR A 65 4.25 -7.69 -6.70
N GLY A 66 5.39 -6.99 -6.77
CA GLY A 66 6.32 -7.08 -7.91
C GLY A 66 6.89 -8.48 -8.08
N GLY A 67 7.32 -9.14 -6.99
CA GLY A 67 7.81 -10.51 -7.03
C GLY A 67 6.74 -11.54 -7.43
N ALA A 68 5.51 -11.36 -6.97
CA ALA A 68 4.39 -12.25 -7.30
C ALA A 68 3.98 -12.18 -8.79
N VAL A 69 4.30 -11.08 -9.50
CA VAL A 69 4.08 -10.98 -10.96
C VAL A 69 4.77 -12.12 -11.71
N ILE A 70 5.94 -12.55 -11.26
CA ILE A 70 6.69 -13.65 -11.88
C ILE A 70 5.88 -14.96 -11.81
N ALA A 71 5.37 -15.28 -10.63
CA ALA A 71 4.48 -16.43 -10.43
C ALA A 71 3.21 -16.31 -11.29
N GLY A 72 2.64 -15.10 -11.40
CA GLY A 72 1.50 -14.81 -12.26
C GLY A 72 1.78 -15.05 -13.75
N GLN A 73 2.96 -14.67 -14.23
CA GLN A 73 3.36 -14.91 -15.61
C GLN A 73 3.59 -16.40 -15.88
N TYR A 74 4.22 -17.17 -14.94
CA TYR A 74 4.31 -18.63 -15.08
C TYR A 74 2.95 -19.31 -15.04
N LEU A 75 2.01 -18.85 -14.20
CA LEU A 75 0.62 -19.33 -14.22
C LEU A 75 -0.05 -19.08 -15.59
N GLY A 76 0.22 -17.94 -16.20
CA GLY A 76 -0.25 -17.63 -17.55
C GLY A 76 0.29 -18.58 -18.61
N ARG A 77 1.54 -19.00 -18.49
CA ARG A 77 2.20 -20.01 -19.35
C ARG A 77 1.74 -21.45 -19.05
N ARG A 78 0.96 -21.67 -17.98
CA ARG A 78 0.59 -22.98 -17.43
C ARG A 78 1.78 -23.80 -16.88
N GLU A 79 2.88 -23.16 -16.57
CA GLU A 79 4.06 -23.75 -15.97
C GLU A 79 3.94 -23.76 -14.45
N LEU A 80 3.04 -24.64 -13.93
CA LEU A 80 2.63 -24.63 -12.50
C LEU A 80 3.79 -24.92 -11.56
N GLU A 81 4.74 -25.79 -11.95
CA GLU A 81 5.93 -26.09 -11.15
C GLU A 81 6.85 -24.87 -10.99
N LYS A 82 7.10 -24.15 -12.09
CA LYS A 82 7.90 -22.91 -12.04
C LYS A 82 7.15 -21.80 -11.28
N ALA A 83 5.82 -21.73 -11.39
CA ALA A 83 5.02 -20.82 -10.60
C ALA A 83 5.13 -21.11 -9.10
N GLY A 84 5.03 -22.38 -8.70
CA GLY A 84 5.23 -22.83 -7.31
C GLY A 84 6.65 -22.55 -6.80
N HIS A 85 7.66 -22.85 -7.62
CA HIS A 85 9.07 -22.57 -7.30
C HIS A 85 9.33 -21.07 -7.12
N SER A 86 8.81 -20.23 -8.04
CA SER A 86 8.97 -18.77 -7.91
C SER A 86 8.25 -18.20 -6.67
N GLY A 87 7.08 -18.74 -6.32
CA GLY A 87 6.38 -18.39 -5.07
C GLY A 87 7.17 -18.78 -3.82
N GLN A 88 7.79 -19.96 -3.81
CA GLN A 88 8.68 -20.41 -2.74
C GLN A 88 9.90 -19.49 -2.60
N GLN A 89 10.55 -19.14 -3.70
CA GLN A 89 11.69 -18.22 -3.71
C GLN A 89 11.30 -16.82 -3.22
N LEU A 90 10.10 -16.33 -3.58
CA LEU A 90 9.60 -15.07 -3.08
C LEU A 90 9.42 -15.07 -1.56
N LEU A 91 8.80 -16.11 -0.99
CA LEU A 91 8.62 -16.23 0.46
C LEU A 91 9.96 -16.27 1.22
N LEU A 92 10.92 -17.06 0.72
CA LEU A 92 12.27 -17.15 1.30
C LEU A 92 12.97 -15.78 1.24
N PHE A 93 13.01 -15.17 0.07
CA PHE A 93 13.64 -13.88 -0.16
C PHE A 93 13.04 -12.78 0.74
N MET A 94 11.70 -12.71 0.82
CA MET A 94 11.00 -11.75 1.68
C MET A 94 11.30 -11.97 3.17
N GLY A 95 11.34 -13.24 3.60
CA GLY A 95 11.72 -13.60 4.97
C GLY A 95 13.15 -13.17 5.31
N GLU A 96 14.11 -13.48 4.47
CA GLU A 96 15.54 -13.17 4.71
C GLU A 96 15.81 -11.66 4.66
N VAL A 97 15.29 -10.97 3.65
CA VAL A 97 15.46 -9.50 3.52
C VAL A 97 14.80 -8.79 4.71
N SER A 98 13.63 -9.25 5.15
CA SER A 98 12.95 -8.65 6.29
C SER A 98 13.70 -8.91 7.61
N LEU A 99 14.28 -10.09 7.80
CA LEU A 99 15.13 -10.39 8.96
C LEU A 99 16.37 -9.50 8.95
N LEU A 100 17.02 -9.33 7.80
CA LEU A 100 18.18 -8.44 7.66
C LEU A 100 17.79 -6.99 8.00
N ILE A 101 16.68 -6.50 7.46
CA ILE A 101 16.19 -5.14 7.73
C ILE A 101 15.86 -4.99 9.21
N THR A 102 15.16 -5.94 9.82
CA THR A 102 14.86 -5.93 11.26
C THR A 102 16.15 -5.88 12.09
N ALA A 103 17.15 -6.70 11.76
CA ALA A 103 18.44 -6.65 12.45
C ALA A 103 19.13 -5.28 12.32
N LEU A 104 19.11 -4.68 11.11
CA LEU A 104 19.63 -3.33 10.90
C LEU A 104 18.88 -2.27 11.72
N PHE A 105 17.56 -2.39 11.84
CA PHE A 105 16.76 -1.48 12.65
C PHE A 105 17.06 -1.64 14.15
N TYR A 106 17.26 -2.87 14.65
CA TYR A 106 17.70 -3.08 16.03
C TYR A 106 19.09 -2.52 16.30
N LEU A 107 20.05 -2.76 15.40
CA LEU A 107 21.40 -2.21 15.51
C LEU A 107 21.41 -0.67 15.41
N GLY A 108 20.58 -0.13 14.52
CA GLY A 108 20.40 1.32 14.30
C GLY A 108 19.43 2.00 15.26
N LYS A 109 18.91 1.32 16.27
CA LYS A 109 17.89 1.85 17.17
C LYS A 109 18.25 3.21 17.77
N ALA A 110 19.48 3.36 18.27
CA ALA A 110 19.95 4.61 18.86
C ALA A 110 19.92 5.76 17.85
N PHE A 111 20.22 5.52 16.57
CA PHE A 111 20.13 6.50 15.51
C PHE A 111 18.67 6.86 15.21
N VAL A 112 17.77 5.88 15.12
CA VAL A 112 16.35 6.13 14.84
C VAL A 112 15.70 6.92 15.96
N LEU A 113 15.85 6.45 17.20
CA LEU A 113 15.22 7.10 18.37
C LEU A 113 15.87 8.44 18.73
N GLY A 114 17.20 8.58 18.58
CA GLY A 114 17.92 9.78 19.01
C GLY A 114 18.10 10.83 17.92
N VAL A 115 18.25 10.43 16.66
CA VAL A 115 18.52 11.37 15.55
C VAL A 115 17.29 11.59 14.68
N VAL A 116 16.60 10.51 14.28
CA VAL A 116 15.44 10.61 13.37
C VAL A 116 14.24 11.21 14.09
N PHE A 117 13.96 10.78 15.34
CA PHE A 117 12.85 11.33 16.13
C PHE A 117 13.23 12.64 16.84
N GLY A 118 14.53 12.95 16.93
CA GLY A 118 15.01 14.19 17.54
C GLY A 118 14.85 14.19 19.07
N GLN A 119 14.83 15.41 19.63
CA GLN A 119 14.60 15.59 21.07
C GLN A 119 13.11 15.51 21.38
N VAL A 120 12.70 14.44 22.03
CA VAL A 120 11.34 14.22 22.50
C VAL A 120 11.33 14.16 24.03
N GLU A 121 10.16 14.36 24.63
CA GLU A 121 9.99 14.24 26.09
C GLU A 121 10.39 12.83 26.58
N PRO A 122 10.94 12.70 27.80
CA PRO A 122 11.42 11.42 28.33
C PRO A 122 10.37 10.30 28.30
N ASP A 123 9.12 10.62 28.61
CA ASP A 123 8.01 9.65 28.61
C ASP A 123 7.69 9.18 27.17
N VAL A 124 7.70 10.10 26.20
CA VAL A 124 7.52 9.76 24.77
C VAL A 124 8.66 8.87 24.30
N ALA A 125 9.91 9.17 24.69
CA ALA A 125 11.08 8.37 24.34
C ALA A 125 10.99 6.95 24.91
N ALA A 126 10.55 6.79 26.16
CA ALA A 126 10.37 5.49 26.82
C ALA A 126 9.30 4.64 26.11
N TYR A 127 8.13 5.23 25.82
CA TYR A 127 7.06 4.58 25.07
C TYR A 127 7.49 4.25 23.64
N ALA A 128 8.16 5.16 22.94
CA ALA A 128 8.66 4.94 21.58
C ALA A 128 9.66 3.77 21.54
N ASN A 129 10.57 3.67 22.53
CA ASN A 129 11.52 2.57 22.60
C ASN A 129 10.82 1.21 22.81
N THR A 130 9.84 1.15 23.70
CA THR A 130 9.08 -0.09 23.97
C THR A 130 8.27 -0.52 22.75
N TYR A 131 7.53 0.41 22.15
CA TYR A 131 6.71 0.15 20.98
C TYR A 131 7.58 -0.27 19.78
N TYR A 132 8.68 0.43 19.54
CA TYR A 132 9.64 0.14 18.47
C TYR A 132 10.18 -1.28 18.58
N LEU A 133 10.66 -1.71 19.75
CA LEU A 133 11.24 -3.04 19.93
C LEU A 133 10.25 -4.16 19.59
N ILE A 134 8.98 -4.01 19.99
CA ILE A 134 7.96 -5.04 19.76
C ILE A 134 7.48 -5.02 18.30
N VAL A 135 7.24 -3.84 17.74
CA VAL A 135 6.66 -3.74 16.39
C VAL A 135 7.68 -4.07 15.31
N GLU A 136 8.95 -3.68 15.48
CA GLU A 136 10.02 -4.10 14.54
C GLU A 136 10.21 -5.63 14.52
N ALA A 137 10.02 -6.33 15.64
CA ALA A 137 10.02 -7.80 15.64
C ALA A 137 8.90 -8.41 14.79
N SER A 138 7.86 -7.65 14.47
CA SER A 138 6.74 -8.10 13.64
C SER A 138 6.99 -7.96 12.14
N ILE A 139 8.03 -7.22 11.72
CA ILE A 139 8.32 -6.94 10.31
C ILE A 139 8.56 -8.21 9.47
N PRO A 140 9.32 -9.23 9.94
CA PRO A 140 9.49 -10.46 9.18
C PRO A 140 8.17 -11.19 8.91
N PHE A 141 7.27 -11.20 9.89
CA PHE A 141 5.94 -11.80 9.73
C PHE A 141 5.09 -11.01 8.72
N LEU A 142 5.13 -9.68 8.79
CA LEU A 142 4.45 -8.82 7.83
C LEU A 142 4.94 -9.05 6.39
N ALA A 143 6.25 -9.18 6.19
CA ALA A 143 6.85 -9.43 4.88
C ALA A 143 6.40 -10.78 4.30
N VAL A 144 6.42 -11.85 5.10
CA VAL A 144 5.94 -13.18 4.71
C VAL A 144 4.43 -13.17 4.41
N TYR A 145 3.65 -12.52 5.27
CA TYR A 145 2.21 -12.31 5.03
C TYR A 145 1.97 -11.60 3.69
N SER A 146 2.68 -10.50 3.43
CA SER A 146 2.55 -9.71 2.20
C SER A 146 2.86 -10.52 0.95
N ALA A 147 3.92 -11.35 1.00
CA ALA A 147 4.28 -12.29 -0.08
C ALA A 147 3.19 -13.33 -0.29
N GLY A 148 2.69 -13.94 0.77
CA GLY A 148 1.61 -14.93 0.72
C GLY A 148 0.32 -14.35 0.13
N ALA A 149 -0.08 -13.17 0.59
CA ALA A 149 -1.25 -12.46 0.09
C ALA A 149 -1.11 -12.12 -1.40
N ALA A 150 0.06 -11.66 -1.84
CA ALA A 150 0.34 -11.38 -3.24
C ALA A 150 0.28 -12.63 -4.11
N LEU A 151 0.77 -13.78 -3.63
CA LEU A 151 0.68 -15.07 -4.31
C LEU A 151 -0.77 -15.56 -4.44
N PHE A 152 -1.57 -15.45 -3.38
CA PHE A 152 -3.01 -15.78 -3.46
C PHE A 152 -3.75 -14.88 -4.45
N ARG A 153 -3.42 -13.59 -4.48
CA ARG A 153 -4.01 -12.65 -5.45
C ARG A 153 -3.69 -13.03 -6.89
N VAL A 154 -2.43 -13.33 -7.23
CA VAL A 154 -2.08 -13.73 -8.62
C VAL A 154 -2.65 -15.07 -9.03
N MET A 155 -2.99 -15.95 -8.08
CA MET A 155 -3.80 -17.16 -8.34
C MET A 155 -5.28 -16.84 -8.65
N GLY A 156 -5.71 -15.58 -8.46
CA GLY A 156 -7.12 -15.20 -8.57
C GLY A 156 -7.95 -15.54 -7.32
N ASN A 157 -7.31 -15.91 -6.23
CA ASN A 157 -7.97 -16.27 -4.96
C ASN A 157 -7.78 -15.17 -3.90
N SER A 158 -8.26 -13.97 -4.19
CA SER A 158 -8.22 -12.84 -3.24
C SER A 158 -9.12 -13.07 -2.01
N GLY A 159 -10.08 -13.97 -2.07
CA GLY A 159 -10.90 -14.35 -0.92
C GLY A 159 -10.08 -14.91 0.24
N THR A 160 -9.06 -15.72 -0.05
CA THR A 160 -8.17 -16.25 0.99
C THR A 160 -7.34 -15.13 1.64
N SER A 161 -6.77 -14.20 0.85
CA SER A 161 -6.03 -13.08 1.43
C SER A 161 -6.93 -12.17 2.28
N MET A 162 -8.14 -11.90 1.83
CA MET A 162 -9.14 -11.14 2.57
C MET A 162 -9.48 -11.80 3.92
N TRP A 163 -9.76 -13.11 3.95
CA TRP A 163 -10.12 -13.79 5.20
C TRP A 163 -8.97 -13.83 6.20
N VAL A 164 -7.73 -14.07 5.74
CA VAL A 164 -6.55 -14.02 6.61
C VAL A 164 -6.32 -12.59 7.12
N SER A 165 -6.47 -11.58 6.27
CA SER A 165 -6.41 -10.16 6.68
C SER A 165 -7.50 -9.83 7.70
N THR A 166 -8.73 -10.29 7.48
CA THR A 166 -9.84 -10.09 8.43
C THR A 166 -9.53 -10.72 9.79
N ALA A 167 -9.05 -11.96 9.80
CA ALA A 167 -8.67 -12.64 11.05
C ALA A 167 -7.52 -11.91 11.75
N MET A 168 -6.48 -11.49 11.01
CA MET A 168 -5.38 -10.68 11.52
C MET A 168 -5.90 -9.41 12.20
N ASN A 169 -6.80 -8.69 11.54
CA ASN A 169 -7.39 -7.46 12.05
C ASN A 169 -8.26 -7.68 13.30
N ILE A 170 -9.04 -8.76 13.32
CA ILE A 170 -9.84 -9.14 14.51
C ILE A 170 -8.93 -9.45 15.69
N ILE A 171 -7.85 -10.22 15.49
CA ILE A 171 -6.87 -10.54 16.54
C ILE A 171 -6.20 -9.25 17.06
N ASN A 172 -5.85 -8.33 16.16
CA ASN A 172 -5.23 -7.07 16.51
C ASN A 172 -6.19 -6.20 17.36
N VAL A 173 -7.39 -5.89 16.84
CA VAL A 173 -8.36 -5.02 17.54
C VAL A 173 -8.84 -5.64 18.85
N ALA A 174 -9.15 -6.94 18.88
CA ALA A 174 -9.54 -7.63 20.10
C ALA A 174 -8.40 -7.66 21.13
N GLY A 175 -7.17 -7.93 20.67
CA GLY A 175 -5.99 -7.91 21.50
C GLY A 175 -5.72 -6.52 22.11
N ASN A 176 -5.81 -5.46 21.29
CA ASN A 176 -5.71 -4.08 21.76
C ASN A 176 -6.78 -3.81 22.83
N GLY A 177 -8.04 -4.19 22.56
CA GLY A 177 -9.14 -4.02 23.51
C GLY A 177 -8.88 -4.71 24.86
N ILE A 178 -8.43 -5.96 24.83
CA ILE A 178 -8.12 -6.73 26.05
C ILE A 178 -6.95 -6.12 26.81
N LEU A 179 -5.85 -5.79 26.13
CA LEU A 179 -4.63 -5.33 26.79
C LEU A 179 -4.74 -3.89 27.28
N ILE A 180 -5.39 -2.99 26.52
CA ILE A 180 -5.54 -1.58 26.91
C ILE A 180 -6.63 -1.44 27.98
N PHE A 181 -7.85 -1.92 27.71
CA PHE A 181 -9.00 -1.69 28.59
C PHE A 181 -9.13 -2.74 29.71
N GLY A 182 -8.73 -4.00 29.45
CA GLY A 182 -8.82 -5.07 30.42
C GLY A 182 -7.61 -5.14 31.37
N LEU A 183 -6.40 -5.06 30.83
CA LEU A 183 -5.15 -5.21 31.59
C LEU A 183 -4.43 -3.88 31.84
N HIS A 184 -4.96 -2.76 31.37
CA HIS A 184 -4.43 -1.40 31.53
C HIS A 184 -2.93 -1.30 31.14
N ARG A 185 -2.52 -2.01 30.08
CA ARG A 185 -1.18 -1.94 29.52
C ARG A 185 -1.04 -0.65 28.70
N GLY A 186 0.15 -0.06 28.76
CA GLY A 186 0.48 1.12 27.97
C GLY A 186 0.62 0.83 26.47
N VAL A 187 1.65 1.34 25.83
CA VAL A 187 1.93 1.11 24.39
C VAL A 187 2.13 -0.37 24.02
N GLU A 188 2.53 -1.20 24.99
CA GLU A 188 2.63 -2.65 24.85
C GLU A 188 1.27 -3.27 24.48
N GLY A 189 0.18 -2.66 24.98
CA GLY A 189 -1.19 -3.08 24.70
C GLY A 189 -1.60 -2.95 23.24
N VAL A 190 -0.85 -2.20 22.44
CA VAL A 190 -1.03 -2.07 20.97
C VAL A 190 0.06 -2.85 20.22
N ALA A 191 1.29 -2.82 20.72
CA ALA A 191 2.43 -3.45 20.07
C ALA A 191 2.34 -4.98 20.06
N ILE A 192 1.98 -5.60 21.18
CA ILE A 192 1.90 -7.07 21.31
C ILE A 192 0.82 -7.66 20.39
N PRO A 193 -0.43 -7.15 20.37
CA PRO A 193 -1.43 -7.63 19.41
C PRO A 193 -1.03 -7.46 17.95
N THR A 194 -0.31 -6.39 17.62
CA THR A 194 0.25 -6.19 16.28
C THR A 194 1.26 -7.29 15.92
N LEU A 195 2.16 -7.63 16.83
CA LEU A 195 3.11 -8.73 16.64
C LEU A 195 2.39 -10.09 16.48
N VAL A 196 1.47 -10.40 17.40
CA VAL A 196 0.74 -11.68 17.41
C VAL A 196 -0.13 -11.84 16.15
N SER A 197 -0.86 -10.81 15.77
CA SER A 197 -1.74 -10.83 14.59
C SER A 197 -0.94 -11.01 13.29
N ARG A 198 0.21 -10.34 13.14
CA ARG A 198 1.11 -10.50 11.99
C ARG A 198 1.76 -11.89 11.96
N ALA A 199 2.18 -12.42 13.12
CA ALA A 199 2.71 -13.78 13.21
C ALA A 199 1.67 -14.82 12.82
N PHE A 200 0.44 -14.69 13.32
CA PHE A 200 -0.70 -15.53 12.91
C PHE A 200 -0.93 -15.47 11.40
N ALA A 201 -1.00 -14.27 10.82
CA ALA A 201 -1.25 -14.09 9.40
C ALA A 201 -0.15 -14.70 8.52
N ALA A 202 1.13 -14.53 8.90
CA ALA A 202 2.26 -15.16 8.22
C ALA A 202 2.18 -16.68 8.27
N ALA A 203 1.95 -17.26 9.44
CA ALA A 203 1.80 -18.70 9.62
C ALA A 203 0.63 -19.25 8.80
N ALA A 204 -0.53 -18.58 8.84
CA ALA A 204 -1.70 -18.94 8.06
C ALA A 204 -1.40 -18.95 6.55
N MET A 205 -0.74 -17.91 6.02
CA MET A 205 -0.35 -17.84 4.61
C MET A 205 0.57 -18.99 4.20
N VAL A 206 1.60 -19.30 5.01
CA VAL A 206 2.54 -20.39 4.72
C VAL A 206 1.83 -21.75 4.74
N VAL A 207 0.95 -21.99 5.70
CA VAL A 207 0.19 -23.24 5.80
C VAL A 207 -0.77 -23.40 4.61
N LEU A 208 -1.52 -22.32 4.30
CA LEU A 208 -2.48 -22.35 3.20
C LEU A 208 -1.81 -22.53 1.83
N LEU A 209 -0.63 -21.94 1.59
CA LEU A 209 0.12 -22.11 0.34
C LEU A 209 0.68 -23.53 0.12
N ARG A 210 0.69 -24.39 1.16
CA ARG A 210 1.09 -25.80 1.06
C ARG A 210 -0.04 -26.74 0.62
N ARG A 211 -1.27 -26.24 0.51
CA ARG A 211 -2.42 -27.05 0.09
C ARG A 211 -2.22 -27.62 -1.31
N LYS A 212 -2.61 -28.90 -1.49
CA LYS A 212 -2.39 -29.65 -2.73
C LYS A 212 -3.31 -29.23 -3.89
N ASP A 213 -4.44 -28.61 -3.55
CA ASP A 213 -5.49 -28.18 -4.48
C ASP A 213 -5.18 -26.83 -5.17
N LEU A 214 -4.09 -26.16 -4.78
CA LEU A 214 -3.72 -24.87 -5.35
C LEU A 214 -2.95 -25.02 -6.67
N PRO A 215 -3.22 -24.14 -7.66
CA PRO A 215 -2.47 -24.12 -8.92
C PRO A 215 -0.99 -23.69 -8.71
N LEU A 216 -0.73 -22.92 -7.67
CA LEU A 216 0.59 -22.55 -7.20
C LEU A 216 0.78 -23.17 -5.81
N ARG A 217 1.52 -24.25 -5.74
CA ARG A 217 1.82 -24.92 -4.48
C ARG A 217 3.26 -24.64 -4.08
N VAL A 218 3.44 -24.15 -2.86
CA VAL A 218 4.76 -24.02 -2.27
C VAL A 218 5.19 -25.37 -1.69
N GLY A 219 6.27 -25.93 -2.21
CA GLY A 219 6.83 -27.20 -1.76
C GLY A 219 7.56 -27.09 -0.40
N ARG A 220 8.43 -28.08 -0.11
CA ARG A 220 9.32 -27.99 1.05
C ARG A 220 10.31 -26.86 0.84
N PHE A 221 10.50 -26.02 1.83
CA PHE A 221 11.49 -24.95 1.78
C PHE A 221 12.89 -25.54 1.71
N THR A 222 13.57 -25.27 0.61
CA THR A 222 15.00 -25.51 0.45
C THR A 222 15.67 -24.14 0.49
N PHE A 223 16.64 -23.95 1.39
CA PHE A 223 17.40 -22.70 1.51
C PHE A 223 18.40 -22.51 0.35
N ARG A 224 18.04 -23.01 -0.84
CA ARG A 224 18.82 -22.80 -2.06
C ARG A 224 18.14 -21.72 -2.89
N HIS A 225 18.89 -20.64 -3.15
CA HIS A 225 18.39 -19.57 -4.00
C HIS A 225 18.56 -19.92 -5.47
N ASP A 226 17.47 -19.80 -6.20
CA ASP A 226 17.51 -19.77 -7.65
C ASP A 226 17.89 -18.35 -8.10
N ARG A 227 19.13 -18.18 -8.57
CA ARG A 227 19.68 -16.89 -9.00
C ARG A 227 18.81 -16.21 -10.07
N TYR A 228 18.20 -17.00 -10.96
CA TYR A 228 17.36 -16.45 -12.02
C TYR A 228 16.06 -15.89 -11.43
N VAL A 229 15.38 -16.64 -10.57
CA VAL A 229 14.13 -16.22 -9.93
C VAL A 229 14.38 -15.01 -9.02
N VAL A 230 15.42 -15.07 -8.18
CA VAL A 230 15.77 -13.95 -7.27
C VAL A 230 16.12 -12.69 -8.06
N LYS A 231 16.90 -12.81 -9.17
CA LYS A 231 17.20 -11.67 -10.04
C LYS A 231 15.94 -11.03 -10.62
N ASN A 232 14.94 -11.84 -11.00
CA ASN A 232 13.67 -11.33 -11.49
C ASN A 232 12.83 -10.71 -10.36
N ILE A 233 12.79 -11.32 -9.14
CA ILE A 233 12.14 -10.72 -7.98
C ILE A 233 12.72 -9.33 -7.70
N LEU A 234 14.05 -9.19 -7.72
CA LEU A 234 14.71 -7.89 -7.56
C LEU A 234 14.37 -6.93 -8.71
N ARG A 235 14.37 -7.43 -9.96
CA ARG A 235 14.08 -6.61 -11.14
C ARG A 235 12.66 -6.02 -11.12
N PHE A 236 11.67 -6.80 -10.66
CA PHE A 236 10.27 -6.36 -10.62
C PHE A 236 9.90 -5.70 -9.28
N GLY A 237 10.42 -6.23 -8.18
CA GLY A 237 10.04 -5.82 -6.84
C GLY A 237 10.76 -4.57 -6.35
N VAL A 238 12.10 -4.48 -6.54
CA VAL A 238 12.89 -3.35 -6.03
C VAL A 238 12.44 -2.01 -6.59
N PRO A 239 12.19 -1.84 -7.91
CA PRO A 239 11.65 -0.58 -8.41
C PRO A 239 10.30 -0.21 -7.79
N ASN A 240 9.41 -1.19 -7.59
CA ASN A 240 8.12 -0.94 -6.93
C ASN A 240 8.30 -0.52 -5.46
N GLY A 241 9.20 -1.17 -4.73
CA GLY A 241 9.51 -0.83 -3.34
C GLY A 241 10.11 0.57 -3.22
N LEU A 242 11.09 0.90 -4.08
CA LEU A 242 11.71 2.23 -4.13
C LEU A 242 10.69 3.31 -4.48
N GLU A 243 9.83 3.07 -5.48
CA GLU A 243 8.75 4.00 -5.83
C GLU A 243 7.83 4.28 -4.64
N SER A 244 7.40 3.23 -3.94
CA SER A 244 6.55 3.37 -2.75
C SER A 244 7.25 4.13 -1.63
N SER A 245 8.53 3.85 -1.37
CA SER A 245 9.32 4.54 -0.36
C SER A 245 9.52 6.02 -0.71
N MET A 246 9.87 6.33 -1.97
CA MET A 246 10.02 7.71 -2.43
C MET A 246 8.71 8.50 -2.36
N PHE A 247 7.58 7.84 -2.63
CA PHE A 247 6.26 8.44 -2.49
C PHE A 247 5.94 8.78 -1.03
N GLN A 248 6.24 7.89 -0.08
CA GLN A 248 6.00 8.13 1.34
C GLN A 248 6.92 9.24 1.90
N LEU A 249 8.20 9.23 1.52
CA LEU A 249 9.13 10.32 1.88
C LEU A 249 8.63 11.67 1.37
N GLY A 250 8.14 11.74 0.13
CA GLY A 250 7.56 12.97 -0.41
C GLY A 250 6.32 13.42 0.37
N LYS A 251 5.47 12.50 0.82
CA LYS A 251 4.31 12.83 1.69
C LYS A 251 4.73 13.39 3.04
N ILE A 252 5.78 12.82 3.66
CA ILE A 252 6.33 13.31 4.93
C ILE A 252 6.85 14.73 4.77
N LEU A 253 7.60 15.02 3.70
CA LEU A 253 8.11 16.37 3.42
C LEU A 253 6.98 17.38 3.18
N LEU A 254 5.91 16.97 2.48
CA LEU A 254 4.73 17.83 2.31
C LEU A 254 4.01 18.09 3.62
N LEU A 255 3.92 17.10 4.51
CA LEU A 255 3.34 17.28 5.84
C LEU A 255 4.14 18.31 6.65
N SER A 256 5.47 18.24 6.59
CA SER A 256 6.34 19.26 7.19
C SER A 256 6.10 20.66 6.59
N THR A 257 5.81 20.74 5.28
CA THR A 257 5.45 22.01 4.64
C THR A 257 4.08 22.52 5.12
N VAL A 258 3.09 21.63 5.28
CA VAL A 258 1.77 21.99 5.81
C VAL A 258 1.85 22.48 7.26
N SER A 259 2.74 21.91 8.08
CA SER A 259 2.84 22.25 9.50
C SER A 259 3.21 23.71 9.75
N VAL A 260 3.97 24.33 8.84
CA VAL A 260 4.33 25.76 8.92
C VAL A 260 3.21 26.72 8.45
N LEU A 261 2.12 26.19 7.88
CA LEU A 261 0.96 26.98 7.43
C LEU A 261 -0.11 27.18 8.52
N GLY A 262 0.14 26.69 9.73
CA GLY A 262 -0.75 26.85 10.88
C GLY A 262 -1.65 25.65 11.17
N THR A 263 -2.23 25.66 12.37
CA THR A 263 -3.01 24.52 12.91
C THR A 263 -4.26 24.19 12.10
N ALA A 264 -4.96 25.21 11.57
CA ALA A 264 -6.11 25.01 10.71
C ALA A 264 -5.77 24.24 9.43
N SER A 265 -4.61 24.54 8.82
CA SER A 265 -4.10 23.85 7.64
C SER A 265 -3.73 22.38 7.93
N VAL A 266 -3.11 22.13 9.08
CA VAL A 266 -2.76 20.77 9.54
C VAL A 266 -4.00 19.94 9.77
N ALA A 267 -5.01 20.48 10.47
CA ALA A 267 -6.28 19.80 10.72
C ALA A 267 -7.02 19.49 9.41
N ALA A 268 -7.12 20.48 8.51
CA ALA A 268 -7.74 20.31 7.20
C ALA A 268 -7.04 19.25 6.35
N ASN A 269 -5.70 19.24 6.37
CA ASN A 269 -4.89 18.25 5.65
C ASN A 269 -5.10 16.83 6.21
N ALA A 270 -5.21 16.67 7.53
CA ALA A 270 -5.47 15.38 8.16
C ALA A 270 -6.85 14.82 7.76
N ILE A 271 -7.90 15.66 7.85
CA ILE A 271 -9.25 15.30 7.42
C ILE A 271 -9.26 14.96 5.93
N GLY A 272 -8.65 15.82 5.11
CA GLY A 272 -8.55 15.62 3.65
C GLY A 272 -7.88 14.31 3.28
N ASN A 273 -6.75 13.95 3.91
CA ASN A 273 -6.05 12.69 3.66
C ASN A 273 -6.90 11.47 4.04
N THR A 274 -7.63 11.53 5.17
CA THR A 274 -8.53 10.46 5.58
C THR A 274 -9.64 10.25 4.55
N LEU A 275 -10.33 11.33 4.17
CA LEU A 275 -11.42 11.26 3.19
C LEU A 275 -10.94 10.87 1.80
N ALA A 276 -9.78 11.38 1.36
CA ALA A 276 -9.15 10.98 0.10
C ALA A 276 -8.82 9.49 0.09
N SER A 277 -8.37 8.92 1.21
CA SER A 277 -8.09 7.48 1.30
C SER A 277 -9.34 6.65 1.03
N PHE A 278 -10.50 7.02 1.58
CA PHE A 278 -11.77 6.36 1.28
C PHE A 278 -12.19 6.51 -0.19
N GLN A 279 -12.01 7.70 -0.76
CA GLN A 279 -12.36 7.97 -2.16
C GLN A 279 -11.61 7.06 -3.14
N VAL A 280 -10.35 6.69 -2.84
CA VAL A 280 -9.50 5.90 -3.75
C VAL A 280 -9.48 4.40 -3.48
N VAL A 281 -10.16 3.91 -2.44
CA VAL A 281 -10.22 2.47 -2.09
C VAL A 281 -10.53 1.57 -3.28
N PRO A 282 -11.59 1.81 -4.07
CA PRO A 282 -11.90 0.94 -5.19
C PRO A 282 -10.80 0.95 -6.25
N GLY A 283 -10.16 2.10 -6.45
CA GLY A 283 -9.05 2.24 -7.38
C GLY A 283 -7.84 1.41 -6.96
N MET A 284 -7.49 1.41 -5.66
CA MET A 284 -6.40 0.58 -5.12
C MET A 284 -6.69 -0.92 -5.29
N ALA A 285 -7.90 -1.35 -4.96
CA ALA A 285 -8.33 -2.73 -5.11
C ALA A 285 -8.28 -3.20 -6.58
N LEU A 286 -8.81 -2.37 -7.48
CA LEU A 286 -8.79 -2.66 -8.92
C LEU A 286 -7.37 -2.62 -9.50
N GLY A 287 -6.49 -1.79 -8.97
CA GLY A 287 -5.07 -1.81 -9.31
C GLY A 287 -4.42 -3.18 -9.04
N LEU A 288 -4.71 -3.78 -7.88
CA LEU A 288 -4.25 -5.15 -7.56
C LEU A 288 -4.88 -6.21 -8.48
N ALA A 289 -6.15 -6.04 -8.83
CA ALA A 289 -6.82 -6.92 -9.80
C ALA A 289 -6.19 -6.81 -11.21
N ILE A 290 -5.81 -5.60 -11.64
CA ILE A 290 -5.08 -5.37 -12.90
C ILE A 290 -3.76 -6.15 -12.89
N VAL A 291 -2.97 -6.06 -11.80
CA VAL A 291 -1.72 -6.83 -11.69
C VAL A 291 -1.96 -8.33 -11.87
N THR A 292 -2.98 -8.87 -11.21
CA THR A 292 -3.32 -10.29 -11.28
C THR A 292 -3.71 -10.74 -12.69
N VAL A 293 -4.61 -10.01 -13.33
CA VAL A 293 -5.16 -10.37 -14.64
C VAL A 293 -4.11 -10.19 -15.74
N VAL A 294 -3.44 -9.03 -15.71
CA VAL A 294 -2.47 -8.67 -16.77
C VAL A 294 -1.23 -9.54 -16.70
N SER A 295 -0.70 -9.86 -15.50
CA SER A 295 0.48 -10.76 -15.39
C SER A 295 0.23 -12.12 -16.03
N ARG A 296 -0.98 -12.68 -15.87
CA ARG A 296 -1.35 -13.94 -16.52
C ARG A 296 -1.50 -13.80 -18.04
N CYS A 297 -2.08 -12.71 -18.53
CA CYS A 297 -2.18 -12.47 -19.97
C CYS A 297 -0.80 -12.32 -20.60
N ILE A 298 0.11 -11.57 -19.96
CA ILE A 298 1.50 -11.42 -20.41
C ILE A 298 2.23 -12.77 -20.42
N GLY A 299 2.08 -13.57 -19.35
CA GLY A 299 2.64 -14.91 -19.31
C GLY A 299 2.18 -15.81 -20.45
N ALA A 300 0.92 -15.73 -20.83
CA ALA A 300 0.34 -16.47 -21.95
C ALA A 300 0.73 -15.92 -23.34
N GLY A 301 1.42 -14.77 -23.41
CA GLY A 301 1.74 -14.08 -24.68
C GLY A 301 0.52 -13.41 -25.31
N ASP A 302 -0.59 -13.25 -24.58
CA ASP A 302 -1.85 -12.69 -25.10
C ASP A 302 -1.95 -11.19 -24.75
N TYR A 303 -1.20 -10.37 -25.47
CA TYR A 303 -1.12 -8.92 -25.23
C TYR A 303 -2.44 -8.20 -25.58
N GLU A 304 -3.20 -8.71 -26.54
CA GLU A 304 -4.51 -8.15 -26.89
C GLU A 304 -5.47 -8.27 -25.70
N LYS A 305 -5.51 -9.44 -25.06
CA LYS A 305 -6.31 -9.62 -23.85
C LYS A 305 -5.77 -8.83 -22.66
N ALA A 306 -4.46 -8.68 -22.53
CA ALA A 306 -3.89 -7.79 -21.52
C ALA A 306 -4.42 -6.35 -21.69
N ARG A 307 -4.46 -5.82 -22.92
CA ARG A 307 -5.03 -4.50 -23.24
C ARG A 307 -6.54 -4.47 -22.99
N TYR A 308 -7.27 -5.49 -23.43
CA TYR A 308 -8.72 -5.58 -23.25
C TYR A 308 -9.11 -5.57 -21.76
N TYR A 309 -8.50 -6.44 -20.96
CA TYR A 309 -8.81 -6.50 -19.51
C TYR A 309 -8.35 -5.25 -18.77
N THR A 310 -7.22 -4.65 -19.16
CA THR A 310 -6.80 -3.37 -18.57
C THR A 310 -7.87 -2.30 -18.82
N LYS A 311 -8.34 -2.12 -20.06
CA LYS A 311 -9.40 -1.16 -20.37
C LYS A 311 -10.70 -1.45 -19.59
N LYS A 312 -11.11 -2.71 -19.52
CA LYS A 312 -12.31 -3.13 -18.79
C LYS A 312 -12.22 -2.86 -17.30
N LEU A 313 -11.09 -3.17 -16.68
CA LEU A 313 -10.85 -2.91 -15.25
C LEU A 313 -10.71 -1.42 -14.98
N MET A 314 -10.12 -0.64 -15.90
CA MET A 314 -10.09 0.81 -15.82
C MET A 314 -11.49 1.42 -15.86
N GLN A 315 -12.37 0.95 -16.73
CA GLN A 315 -13.78 1.38 -16.75
C GLN A 315 -14.48 1.10 -15.42
N SER A 316 -14.24 -0.09 -14.85
CA SER A 316 -14.76 -0.44 -13.52
C SER A 316 -14.16 0.46 -12.43
N THR A 317 -12.88 0.84 -12.55
CA THR A 317 -12.22 1.76 -11.62
C THR A 317 -12.90 3.13 -11.65
N TYR A 318 -13.15 3.68 -12.82
CA TYR A 318 -13.88 4.95 -12.96
C TYR A 318 -15.26 4.88 -12.33
N LEU A 319 -16.03 3.83 -12.63
CA LEU A 319 -17.39 3.67 -12.11
C LEU A 319 -17.40 3.56 -10.57
N TYR A 320 -16.60 2.67 -10.00
CA TYR A 320 -16.61 2.43 -8.56
C TYR A 320 -16.01 3.60 -7.77
N MET A 321 -14.99 4.26 -8.30
CA MET A 321 -14.48 5.48 -7.71
C MET A 321 -15.50 6.61 -7.75
N ALA A 322 -16.21 6.80 -8.87
CA ALA A 322 -17.25 7.82 -8.97
C ALA A 322 -18.35 7.61 -7.92
N VAL A 323 -18.78 6.36 -7.71
CA VAL A 323 -19.77 6.03 -6.67
C VAL A 323 -19.21 6.33 -5.27
N THR A 324 -18.00 5.89 -4.96
CA THR A 324 -17.41 6.11 -3.63
C THR A 324 -17.16 7.58 -3.37
N ILE A 325 -16.68 8.32 -4.36
CA ILE A 325 -16.49 9.78 -4.29
C ILE A 325 -17.81 10.48 -4.04
N ALA A 326 -18.85 10.12 -4.78
CA ALA A 326 -20.19 10.72 -4.58
C ALA A 326 -20.72 10.46 -3.16
N LEU A 327 -20.54 9.25 -2.63
CA LEU A 327 -20.93 8.90 -1.25
C LEU A 327 -20.15 9.72 -0.21
N VAL A 328 -18.82 9.85 -0.38
CA VAL A 328 -17.98 10.64 0.54
C VAL A 328 -18.37 12.13 0.47
N LEU A 329 -18.60 12.68 -0.72
CA LEU A 329 -18.99 14.07 -0.89
C LEU A 329 -20.41 14.35 -0.33
N ALA A 330 -21.34 13.41 -0.50
CA ALA A 330 -22.68 13.52 0.09
C ALA A 330 -22.63 13.47 1.64
N ALA A 331 -21.76 12.63 2.21
CA ALA A 331 -21.59 12.53 3.66
C ALA A 331 -20.72 13.66 4.25
N LEU A 332 -19.98 14.41 3.42
CA LEU A 332 -19.01 15.41 3.86
C LEU A 332 -19.54 16.43 4.87
N PRO A 333 -20.74 17.04 4.70
CA PRO A 333 -21.26 18.01 5.67
C PRO A 333 -21.46 17.39 7.06
N LEU A 334 -21.91 16.14 7.12
CA LEU A 334 -22.10 15.41 8.38
C LEU A 334 -20.76 15.05 9.02
N ILE A 335 -19.82 14.58 8.22
CA ILE A 335 -18.49 14.22 8.68
C ILE A 335 -17.76 15.43 9.27
N LEU A 336 -17.77 16.58 8.58
CA LEU A 336 -17.11 17.79 9.07
C LEU A 336 -17.69 18.29 10.40
N LYS A 337 -19.00 18.15 10.62
CA LYS A 337 -19.62 18.46 11.92
C LYS A 337 -19.11 17.57 13.06
N LEU A 338 -18.80 16.30 12.78
CA LEU A 338 -18.27 15.37 13.79
C LEU A 338 -16.83 15.69 14.21
N TYR A 339 -16.05 16.34 13.35
CA TYR A 339 -14.65 16.69 13.66
C TYR A 339 -14.49 17.88 14.61
N HIS A 340 -15.54 18.71 14.81
CA HIS A 340 -15.52 19.87 15.72
C HIS A 340 -14.28 20.77 15.55
N VAL A 341 -13.88 21.04 14.30
CA VAL A 341 -12.73 21.88 13.98
C VAL A 341 -13.13 23.36 13.80
N SER A 342 -12.13 24.25 13.74
CA SER A 342 -12.37 25.66 13.49
C SER A 342 -13.06 25.90 12.14
N PRO A 343 -13.84 26.99 11.97
CA PRO A 343 -14.50 27.32 10.70
C PRO A 343 -13.52 27.41 9.52
N GLU A 344 -12.29 27.84 9.78
CA GLU A 344 -11.24 27.93 8.77
C GLU A 344 -10.76 26.54 8.33
N ALA A 345 -10.51 25.64 9.29
CA ALA A 345 -10.12 24.27 9.01
C ALA A 345 -11.25 23.50 8.28
N GLU A 346 -12.51 23.74 8.67
CA GLU A 346 -13.67 23.16 7.98
C GLU A 346 -13.74 23.61 6.51
N ARG A 347 -13.53 24.91 6.25
CA ARG A 347 -13.53 25.47 4.90
C ARG A 347 -12.44 24.81 4.04
N TYR A 348 -11.18 24.77 4.53
CA TYR A 348 -10.08 24.12 3.81
C TYR A 348 -10.32 22.63 3.59
N ALA A 349 -10.81 21.91 4.59
CA ALA A 349 -11.10 20.48 4.45
C ALA A 349 -12.21 20.23 3.41
N ARG A 350 -13.20 21.09 3.35
CA ARG A 350 -14.28 21.03 2.34
C ARG A 350 -13.73 21.27 0.94
N GLU A 351 -12.95 22.34 0.74
CA GLU A 351 -12.33 22.68 -0.54
C GLU A 351 -11.43 21.54 -1.04
N ILE A 352 -10.53 21.05 -0.18
CA ILE A 352 -9.61 19.95 -0.47
C ILE A 352 -10.38 18.69 -0.88
N THR A 353 -11.41 18.31 -0.12
CA THR A 353 -12.15 17.06 -0.35
C THR A 353 -12.96 17.11 -1.65
N TRP A 354 -13.60 18.24 -1.96
CA TRP A 354 -14.30 18.43 -3.24
C TRP A 354 -13.34 18.41 -4.41
N MET A 355 -12.25 19.16 -4.31
CA MET A 355 -11.25 19.26 -5.35
C MET A 355 -10.60 17.88 -5.63
N HIS A 356 -10.24 17.13 -4.57
CA HIS A 356 -9.71 15.78 -4.69
C HIS A 356 -10.74 14.82 -5.30
N GLY A 357 -12.01 14.92 -4.90
CA GLY A 357 -13.07 14.07 -5.44
C GLY A 357 -13.26 14.28 -6.94
N ILE A 358 -13.42 15.53 -7.40
CA ILE A 358 -13.62 15.84 -8.82
C ILE A 358 -12.41 15.44 -9.66
N MET A 359 -11.22 15.90 -9.26
CA MET A 359 -10.00 15.60 -9.99
C MET A 359 -9.60 14.13 -9.87
N GLY A 360 -9.84 13.51 -8.70
CA GLY A 360 -9.59 12.10 -8.47
C GLY A 360 -10.45 11.19 -9.34
N ALA A 361 -11.72 11.53 -9.55
CA ALA A 361 -12.59 10.78 -10.45
C ALA A 361 -12.05 10.73 -11.89
N ILE A 362 -11.35 11.76 -12.34
CA ILE A 362 -10.84 11.89 -13.71
C ILE A 362 -9.40 11.41 -13.84
N LEU A 363 -8.51 11.89 -12.96
CA LEU A 363 -7.06 11.76 -13.13
C LEU A 363 -6.48 10.56 -12.38
N TRP A 364 -7.08 10.13 -11.26
CA TRP A 364 -6.48 9.08 -10.42
C TRP A 364 -6.39 7.72 -11.12
N PRO A 365 -7.44 7.22 -11.83
CA PRO A 365 -7.35 5.92 -12.50
C PRO A 365 -6.18 5.82 -13.50
N PRO A 366 -5.98 6.74 -14.46
CA PRO A 366 -4.86 6.63 -15.38
C PRO A 366 -3.50 6.94 -14.75
N ALA A 367 -3.45 7.71 -13.63
CA ALA A 367 -2.21 8.01 -12.94
C ALA A 367 -1.71 6.87 -12.02
N PHE A 368 -2.61 6.05 -11.45
CA PHE A 368 -2.26 5.04 -10.45
C PHE A 368 -2.70 3.61 -10.79
N ALA A 369 -3.88 3.41 -11.38
CA ALA A 369 -4.35 2.08 -11.75
C ALA A 369 -3.74 1.60 -13.09
N LEU A 370 -3.64 2.46 -14.09
CA LEU A 370 -3.04 2.10 -15.39
C LEU A 370 -1.59 1.61 -15.27
N PRO A 371 -0.67 2.28 -14.52
CA PRO A 371 0.70 1.79 -14.38
C PRO A 371 0.81 0.42 -13.72
N GLN A 372 -0.22 -0.08 -13.03
CA GLN A 372 -0.24 -1.45 -12.53
C GLN A 372 -0.19 -2.48 -13.67
N ALA A 373 -0.78 -2.18 -14.83
CA ALA A 373 -0.66 -3.03 -16.01
C ALA A 373 0.78 -3.04 -16.57
N LEU A 374 1.46 -1.89 -16.58
CA LEU A 374 2.87 -1.79 -16.99
C LEU A 374 3.78 -2.57 -16.02
N ARG A 375 3.53 -2.47 -14.71
CA ARG A 375 4.27 -3.24 -13.68
C ARG A 375 4.03 -4.74 -13.82
N ALA A 376 2.80 -5.16 -14.10
CA ALA A 376 2.45 -6.55 -14.34
C ALA A 376 3.13 -7.13 -15.60
N ALA A 377 3.41 -6.29 -16.57
CA ALA A 377 4.18 -6.64 -17.76
C ALA A 377 5.70 -6.64 -17.54
N GLY A 378 6.19 -6.06 -16.42
CA GLY A 378 7.62 -5.99 -16.09
C GLY A 378 8.28 -4.64 -16.40
N ASP A 379 7.53 -3.64 -16.85
CA ASP A 379 8.05 -2.29 -17.14
C ASP A 379 8.14 -1.42 -15.86
N THR A 380 8.68 -2.03 -14.80
CA THR A 380 8.72 -1.47 -13.43
C THR A 380 9.70 -0.30 -13.30
N ARG A 381 10.81 -0.32 -14.04
CA ARG A 381 11.79 0.78 -14.01
C ARG A 381 11.22 2.06 -14.58
N PHE A 382 10.48 1.97 -15.67
CA PHE A 382 9.84 3.13 -16.29
C PHE A 382 8.80 3.73 -15.35
N THR A 383 7.93 2.90 -14.76
CA THR A 383 6.91 3.38 -13.81
C THR A 383 7.55 4.02 -12.58
N MET A 384 8.60 3.43 -12.02
CA MET A 384 9.34 3.98 -10.90
C MET A 384 9.94 5.37 -11.23
N ILE A 385 10.64 5.49 -12.35
CA ILE A 385 11.30 6.76 -12.73
C ILE A 385 10.24 7.86 -12.91
N VAL A 386 9.20 7.61 -13.70
CA VAL A 386 8.13 8.59 -13.95
C VAL A 386 7.45 8.98 -12.65
N SER A 387 7.05 8.01 -11.81
CA SER A 387 6.38 8.30 -10.55
C SER A 387 7.27 9.05 -9.57
N THR A 388 8.55 8.68 -9.45
CA THR A 388 9.48 9.34 -8.53
C THR A 388 9.77 10.77 -8.99
N VAL A 389 10.13 10.96 -10.26
CA VAL A 389 10.39 12.31 -10.81
C VAL A 389 9.16 13.19 -10.66
N SER A 390 7.99 12.69 -11.05
CA SER A 390 6.73 13.43 -10.93
C SER A 390 6.41 13.80 -9.49
N MET A 391 6.56 12.86 -8.53
CA MET A 391 6.32 13.11 -7.11
C MET A 391 7.22 14.23 -6.58
N TRP A 392 8.52 14.17 -6.87
CA TRP A 392 9.48 15.11 -6.29
C TRP A 392 9.47 16.46 -6.97
N THR A 393 9.32 16.53 -8.30
CA THR A 393 9.29 17.81 -9.05
C THR A 393 7.92 18.46 -8.98
N MET A 394 6.87 17.75 -9.36
CA MET A 394 5.52 18.33 -9.49
C MET A 394 4.78 18.38 -8.17
N ARG A 395 4.76 17.29 -7.40
CA ARG A 395 3.99 17.29 -6.16
C ARG A 395 4.70 18.00 -5.02
N VAL A 396 5.98 17.70 -4.78
CA VAL A 396 6.75 18.34 -3.70
C VAL A 396 7.20 19.73 -4.12
N GLY A 397 7.87 19.87 -5.27
CA GLY A 397 8.39 21.17 -5.75
C GLY A 397 7.28 22.20 -5.96
N PHE A 398 6.25 21.88 -6.74
CA PHE A 398 5.11 22.77 -6.94
C PHE A 398 4.26 22.92 -5.68
N GLY A 399 4.19 21.90 -4.81
CA GLY A 399 3.49 21.98 -3.53
C GLY A 399 4.08 23.07 -2.63
N ILE A 400 5.41 23.11 -2.53
CA ILE A 400 6.13 24.15 -1.79
C ILE A 400 5.94 25.51 -2.48
N LEU A 401 6.07 25.56 -3.81
CA LEU A 401 5.90 26.79 -4.58
C LEU A 401 4.48 27.38 -4.40
N LEU A 402 3.44 26.61 -4.66
CA LEU A 402 2.05 27.07 -4.58
C LEU A 402 1.62 27.32 -3.13
N GLY A 403 1.97 26.40 -2.22
CA GLY A 403 1.53 26.50 -0.83
C GLY A 403 2.21 27.61 -0.05
N ARG A 404 3.54 27.72 -0.17
CA ARG A 404 4.33 28.65 0.65
C ARG A 404 4.67 29.96 -0.05
N TYR A 405 5.16 29.91 -1.29
CA TYR A 405 5.66 31.10 -1.98
C TYR A 405 4.56 31.90 -2.69
N LEU A 406 3.59 31.24 -3.29
CA LEU A 406 2.46 31.91 -3.97
C LEU A 406 1.24 32.14 -3.05
N GLY A 407 1.31 31.71 -1.78
CA GLY A 407 0.31 32.03 -0.76
C GLY A 407 -1.02 31.28 -0.86
N PHE A 408 -1.13 30.23 -1.70
CA PHE A 408 -2.34 29.42 -1.78
C PHE A 408 -2.55 28.46 -0.56
N GLY A 409 -1.62 28.45 0.40
CA GLY A 409 -1.71 27.66 1.60
C GLY A 409 -1.84 26.16 1.35
N VAL A 410 -2.58 25.47 2.21
CA VAL A 410 -2.79 24.01 2.10
C VAL A 410 -3.51 23.63 0.82
N VAL A 411 -4.39 24.46 0.31
CA VAL A 411 -5.11 24.18 -0.96
C VAL A 411 -4.11 24.14 -2.13
N GLY A 412 -3.13 25.04 -2.16
CA GLY A 412 -2.07 25.05 -3.17
C GLY A 412 -1.22 23.77 -3.16
N ILE A 413 -0.93 23.22 -1.97
CA ILE A 413 -0.22 21.94 -1.84
C ILE A 413 -1.04 20.79 -2.48
N TRP A 414 -2.36 20.78 -2.29
CA TRP A 414 -3.23 19.79 -2.91
C TRP A 414 -3.40 20.01 -4.42
N MET A 415 -3.39 21.25 -4.90
CA MET A 415 -3.38 21.53 -6.35
C MET A 415 -2.15 20.95 -7.06
N ALA A 416 -0.98 21.02 -6.43
CA ALA A 416 0.24 20.42 -6.97
C ALA A 416 0.13 18.89 -7.21
N MET A 417 -0.72 18.22 -6.45
CA MET A 417 -1.02 16.79 -6.63
C MET A 417 -1.65 16.51 -8.00
N PHE A 418 -2.49 17.39 -8.51
CA PHE A 418 -3.12 17.22 -9.82
C PHE A 418 -2.15 17.45 -10.96
N VAL A 419 -1.17 18.35 -10.77
CA VAL A 419 -0.06 18.54 -11.71
C VAL A 419 0.79 17.26 -11.78
N ASP A 420 1.12 16.66 -10.63
CA ASP A 420 1.78 15.34 -10.55
C ASP A 420 1.00 14.26 -11.33
N TRP A 421 -0.31 14.15 -11.09
CA TRP A 421 -1.13 13.15 -11.77
C TRP A 421 -1.20 13.36 -13.29
N THR A 422 -1.32 14.60 -13.72
CA THR A 422 -1.34 14.95 -15.14
C THR A 422 -0.03 14.58 -15.83
N LEU A 423 1.12 14.85 -15.18
CA LEU A 423 2.42 14.45 -15.72
C LEU A 423 2.55 12.93 -15.82
N ARG A 424 2.11 12.18 -14.79
CA ARG A 424 2.10 10.71 -14.84
C ARG A 424 1.28 10.19 -16.01
N ILE A 425 0.10 10.75 -16.24
CA ILE A 425 -0.79 10.37 -17.34
C ILE A 425 -0.12 10.63 -18.69
N ALA A 426 0.54 11.78 -18.85
CA ALA A 426 1.25 12.15 -20.08
C ALA A 426 2.35 11.14 -20.47
N PHE A 427 2.92 10.43 -19.50
CA PHE A 427 3.92 9.38 -19.74
C PHE A 427 3.33 7.97 -19.79
N PHE A 428 2.41 7.62 -18.87
CA PHE A 428 1.88 6.26 -18.79
C PHE A 428 0.92 5.92 -19.92
N LEU A 429 0.10 6.86 -20.35
CA LEU A 429 -0.89 6.61 -21.39
C LEU A 429 -0.24 6.31 -22.75
N PRO A 430 0.71 7.12 -23.27
CA PRO A 430 1.43 6.78 -24.49
C PRO A 430 2.26 5.49 -24.36
N ARG A 431 2.86 5.25 -23.18
CA ARG A 431 3.60 4.01 -22.93
C ARG A 431 2.72 2.77 -23.06
N PHE A 432 1.51 2.82 -22.49
CA PHE A 432 0.54 1.73 -22.58
C PHE A 432 -0.01 1.52 -23.99
N HIS A 433 -0.23 2.59 -24.75
CA HIS A 433 -0.67 2.47 -26.14
C HIS A 433 0.43 1.96 -27.09
N GLY A 434 1.68 2.19 -26.76
CA GLY A 434 2.82 1.63 -27.48
C GLY A 434 3.00 0.12 -27.22
N HIS A 435 4.01 -0.50 -27.88
CA HIS A 435 4.30 -1.92 -27.79
C HIS A 435 5.54 -2.24 -26.92
N LYS A 436 6.20 -1.22 -26.36
CA LYS A 436 7.48 -1.42 -25.65
C LYS A 436 7.36 -2.28 -24.38
N TRP A 437 6.24 -2.21 -23.68
CA TRP A 437 5.98 -2.98 -22.45
C TRP A 437 5.69 -4.46 -22.71
N GLU A 438 5.25 -4.84 -23.93
CA GLU A 438 4.88 -6.21 -24.27
C GLU A 438 6.07 -7.18 -24.18
N ASN A 439 7.29 -6.70 -24.38
CA ASN A 439 8.51 -7.50 -24.35
C ASN A 439 9.31 -7.42 -23.04
N MET A 440 8.70 -6.90 -21.95
CA MET A 440 9.40 -6.69 -20.68
C MET A 440 9.19 -7.82 -19.66
N GLY A 441 8.32 -8.80 -19.96
CA GLY A 441 8.05 -9.96 -19.10
C GLY A 441 9.28 -10.84 -18.84
N ILE A 442 9.09 -11.92 -18.09
CA ILE A 442 10.14 -12.93 -17.88
C ILE A 442 10.53 -13.56 -19.22
N ARG A 443 11.81 -13.69 -19.45
CA ARG A 443 12.39 -14.39 -20.62
C ARG A 443 13.13 -15.60 -20.07
N ASP A 444 12.93 -16.78 -20.71
CA ASP A 444 13.70 -17.98 -20.41
C ASP A 444 15.12 -17.84 -20.90
#